data_b16b209ec6cf44cf72987a8a7811ae30
#
_entry.id   b16b209ec6cf44cf72987a8a7811ae30
#
_cell.length_a   1.000
_cell.length_b   1.000
_cell.length_c   1.000
_cell.angle_alpha   90.00
_cell.angle_beta   90.00
_cell.angle_gamma   90.00
#
_symmetry.space_group_name_H-M   'P 1'
#
loop_
_entity.id
_entity.type
_entity.pdbx_description
1 polymer ?
#
loop_
_entity_poly.entity_id
_entity_poly.type
_entity_poly.pdbx_seq_one_letter_code
_entity_poly.pdbx_strand_id
1 'polypeptide(L)'
;MKYALQTLAAIGFAAAVTFGASSASAFMPAETVKSTSDVTLVAMEKKPAKQFWRTKVRLSTDEAPGTIIVDTNNKYLYYIEGPNRATRYGIGVGREGFGWSGVVKVQRKAEWPGWTPPPEMVIRERKKGRILPAFQEGGIDNPLGARALYLYKGKSDSGFRIHGTNQPWTIGQNMSSGCIRMMNKDVEHLYERADIGTKVIVIGPGNKQGDVSYDDRGVDILRTIFGG
;
A
#
# COMPACT_ATOMS: atom_id res chain seq x y z
N MET A 1 -23.22 65.51 -7.04
CA MET A 1 -22.94 66.60 -8.06
C MET A 1 -22.58 65.87 -9.34
N LYS A 2 -23.52 65.99 -10.29
CA LYS A 2 -23.40 66.39 -11.70
C LYS A 2 -22.71 65.37 -12.61
N TYR A 3 -23.49 64.69 -13.39
CA TYR A 3 -23.87 64.83 -14.84
C TYR A 3 -22.66 64.63 -15.77
N ALA A 4 -22.69 63.93 -16.88
CA ALA A 4 -23.66 63.96 -17.96
C ALA A 4 -23.54 62.73 -18.88
N LEU A 5 -24.69 62.37 -19.38
CA LEU A 5 -24.99 61.66 -20.63
C LEU A 5 -24.45 62.44 -21.85
N GLN A 6 -24.03 61.70 -22.88
CA GLN A 6 -24.24 62.13 -24.27
C GLN A 6 -24.36 60.91 -25.21
N THR A 7 -25.52 60.83 -25.80
CA THR A 7 -25.96 60.13 -26.98
C THR A 7 -25.56 60.83 -28.27
N LEU A 8 -25.48 60.11 -29.38
CA LEU A 8 -25.87 60.40 -30.77
C LEU A 8 -24.98 59.62 -31.75
N ALA A 9 -25.33 59.04 -32.82
CA ALA A 9 -26.52 58.84 -33.62
C ALA A 9 -26.05 58.17 -34.92
N ALA A 10 -26.89 57.39 -35.51
CA ALA A 10 -26.77 56.62 -36.74
C ALA A 10 -26.34 57.40 -37.97
N ILE A 11 -25.77 56.75 -38.95
CA ILE A 11 -26.09 56.92 -40.39
C ILE A 11 -25.78 55.59 -41.10
N GLY A 12 -26.79 55.01 -41.79
CA GLY A 12 -26.73 53.89 -42.64
C GLY A 12 -26.22 54.21 -44.04
N PHE A 13 -25.65 53.23 -44.68
CA PHE A 13 -25.60 53.16 -46.17
C PHE A 13 -25.85 51.79 -46.64
N ALA A 14 -26.94 51.58 -47.33
CA ALA A 14 -27.29 50.38 -48.05
C ALA A 14 -26.59 50.40 -49.42
N ALA A 15 -25.94 49.33 -49.79
CA ALA A 15 -25.61 49.02 -51.17
C ALA A 15 -25.81 47.53 -51.42
N ALA A 16 -26.86 47.21 -52.08
CA ALA A 16 -27.12 45.89 -52.66
C ALA A 16 -26.32 45.73 -53.96
N VAL A 17 -25.57 44.62 -54.05
CA VAL A 17 -25.11 44.12 -55.34
C VAL A 17 -25.37 42.61 -55.36
N THR A 18 -26.07 42.21 -56.41
CA THR A 18 -26.58 40.90 -56.72
C THR A 18 -25.55 40.04 -57.48
N PHE A 19 -25.76 38.75 -57.43
CA PHE A 19 -25.44 37.68 -58.38
C PHE A 19 -24.05 37.05 -58.31
N GLY A 20 -24.11 35.73 -58.12
CA GLY A 20 -23.07 34.78 -58.47
C GLY A 20 -23.26 33.41 -57.81
N ALA A 21 -24.26 32.66 -58.26
CA ALA A 21 -24.35 31.21 -57.88
C ALA A 21 -23.15 30.48 -58.54
N SER A 22 -22.32 29.86 -57.70
CA SER A 22 -21.45 28.78 -58.14
C SER A 22 -21.40 27.77 -57.01
N SER A 23 -22.16 26.73 -57.15
CA SER A 23 -22.15 25.52 -56.35
C SER A 23 -20.85 24.74 -56.66
N ALA A 24 -19.83 24.95 -55.88
CA ALA A 24 -18.71 24.02 -55.76
C ALA A 24 -18.90 23.22 -54.46
N SER A 25 -19.51 22.05 -54.55
CA SER A 25 -19.45 21.04 -53.50
C SER A 25 -18.01 20.63 -53.33
N ALA A 26 -17.33 21.24 -52.41
CA ALA A 26 -16.08 20.73 -51.88
C ALA A 26 -16.43 19.53 -50.99
N PHE A 27 -16.29 18.36 -51.55
CA PHE A 27 -16.26 17.10 -50.84
C PHE A 27 -15.05 17.16 -49.91
N MET A 28 -15.27 17.54 -48.66
CA MET A 28 -14.25 17.36 -47.62
C MET A 28 -14.19 15.86 -47.33
N PRO A 29 -13.01 15.23 -47.40
CA PRO A 29 -12.86 13.88 -46.92
C PRO A 29 -13.18 13.92 -45.44
N ALA A 30 -14.09 13.04 -45.00
CA ALA A 30 -14.34 12.78 -43.60
C ALA A 30 -13.00 12.38 -42.99
N GLU A 31 -12.39 13.30 -42.23
CA GLU A 31 -11.33 12.92 -41.30
C GLU A 31 -11.94 11.89 -40.37
N THR A 32 -11.47 10.69 -40.52
CA THR A 32 -11.75 9.59 -39.61
C THR A 32 -11.24 10.08 -38.26
N VAL A 33 -12.16 10.58 -37.43
CA VAL A 33 -11.91 10.78 -36.02
C VAL A 33 -11.58 9.40 -35.48
N LYS A 34 -10.27 9.08 -35.39
CA LYS A 34 -9.81 7.94 -34.65
C LYS A 34 -10.40 8.07 -33.26
N SER A 35 -11.37 7.22 -32.99
CA SER A 35 -11.96 7.03 -31.69
C SER A 35 -10.83 7.03 -30.65
N THR A 36 -10.85 7.99 -29.75
CA THR A 36 -9.98 8.08 -28.58
C THR A 36 -10.33 7.00 -27.53
N SER A 37 -10.79 5.86 -27.94
CA SER A 37 -11.09 4.71 -27.09
C SER A 37 -9.85 3.91 -26.65
N ASP A 38 -8.66 4.28 -27.09
CA ASP A 38 -7.41 3.57 -26.72
C ASP A 38 -6.56 4.24 -25.63
N VAL A 39 -7.10 5.22 -24.91
CA VAL A 39 -6.39 5.80 -23.76
C VAL A 39 -7.10 5.45 -22.45
N THR A 40 -7.57 4.22 -22.33
CA THR A 40 -7.60 3.59 -21.03
C THR A 40 -6.28 2.82 -20.88
N LEU A 41 -5.18 3.52 -20.81
CA LEU A 41 -4.04 3.08 -20.04
C LEU A 41 -4.53 2.98 -18.60
N VAL A 42 -5.21 1.87 -18.31
CA VAL A 42 -5.33 1.35 -16.95
C VAL A 42 -3.90 1.35 -16.47
N ALA A 43 -3.57 2.31 -15.61
CA ALA A 43 -2.33 2.28 -14.87
C ALA A 43 -2.30 0.88 -14.25
N MET A 44 -1.51 -0.03 -14.82
CA MET A 44 -1.41 -1.39 -14.34
C MET A 44 -0.94 -1.24 -12.90
N GLU A 45 -1.90 -1.40 -11.99
CA GLU A 45 -1.62 -1.38 -10.56
C GLU A 45 -0.47 -2.36 -10.37
N LYS A 46 0.71 -1.87 -10.05
CA LYS A 46 1.91 -2.71 -9.87
C LYS A 46 1.64 -3.64 -8.70
N LYS A 47 1.13 -4.82 -9.01
CA LYS A 47 0.80 -5.85 -8.03
C LYS A 47 2.05 -6.61 -7.63
N PRO A 48 2.11 -7.14 -6.41
CA PRO A 48 3.19 -8.05 -6.02
C PRO A 48 3.10 -9.35 -6.82
N ALA A 49 4.22 -10.06 -6.91
CA ALA A 49 4.27 -11.38 -7.54
C ALA A 49 3.24 -12.34 -6.92
N LYS A 50 2.66 -13.23 -7.73
CA LYS A 50 1.55 -14.14 -7.33
C LYS A 50 1.86 -14.97 -6.08
N GLN A 51 3.12 -15.35 -5.87
CA GLN A 51 3.56 -16.09 -4.68
C GLN A 51 3.26 -15.34 -3.37
N PHE A 52 3.18 -14.01 -3.39
CA PHE A 52 2.88 -13.18 -2.22
C PHE A 52 1.37 -12.89 -2.05
N TRP A 53 0.51 -13.49 -2.86
CA TRP A 53 -0.92 -13.32 -2.69
C TRP A 53 -1.41 -14.11 -1.48
N ARG A 54 -2.43 -13.59 -0.82
CA ARG A 54 -3.07 -14.26 0.32
C ARG A 54 -3.57 -15.64 -0.06
N THR A 55 -3.22 -16.64 0.74
CA THR A 55 -3.53 -18.04 0.50
C THR A 55 -3.74 -18.79 1.80
N LYS A 56 -4.68 -19.72 1.83
CA LYS A 56 -4.82 -20.70 2.92
C LYS A 56 -3.72 -21.74 2.78
N VAL A 57 -3.06 -22.05 3.91
CA VAL A 57 -1.95 -23.00 3.94
C VAL A 57 -2.10 -23.96 5.10
N ARG A 58 -1.45 -25.13 4.97
CA ARG A 58 -1.20 -26.01 6.11
C ARG A 58 0.05 -25.49 6.83
N LEU A 59 -0.09 -25.33 8.14
CA LEU A 59 1.00 -24.90 9.00
C LEU A 59 0.90 -25.65 10.31
N SER A 60 1.83 -26.57 10.54
CA SER A 60 1.94 -27.26 11.82
C SER A 60 2.65 -26.36 12.81
N THR A 61 2.01 -26.11 13.95
CA THR A 61 2.54 -25.29 15.03
C THR A 61 1.76 -25.54 16.31
N ASP A 62 2.44 -25.45 17.45
CA ASP A 62 1.84 -25.51 18.78
C ASP A 62 1.22 -24.16 19.22
N GLU A 63 1.34 -23.12 18.38
CA GLU A 63 0.78 -21.81 18.68
C GLU A 63 -0.74 -21.80 18.58
N ALA A 64 -1.37 -21.15 19.55
CA ALA A 64 -2.81 -21.05 19.63
C ALA A 64 -3.41 -20.32 18.41
N PRO A 65 -4.65 -20.67 18.01
CA PRO A 65 -5.40 -19.89 17.03
C PRO A 65 -5.47 -18.41 17.43
N GLY A 66 -5.39 -17.51 16.46
CA GLY A 66 -5.29 -16.08 16.68
C GLY A 66 -3.86 -15.55 16.77
N THR A 67 -2.85 -16.41 16.92
CA THR A 67 -1.43 -16.00 16.89
C THR A 67 -1.02 -15.59 15.48
N ILE A 68 -0.20 -14.56 15.40
CA ILE A 68 0.45 -14.10 14.17
C ILE A 68 1.93 -14.53 14.21
N ILE A 69 2.41 -15.18 13.15
CA ILE A 69 3.82 -15.49 12.95
C ILE A 69 4.31 -14.71 11.73
N VAL A 70 5.36 -13.94 11.91
CA VAL A 70 6.00 -13.13 10.86
C VAL A 70 7.34 -13.74 10.52
N ASP A 71 7.46 -14.28 9.31
CA ASP A 71 8.69 -14.78 8.74
C ASP A 71 9.30 -13.71 7.84
N THR A 72 10.26 -12.96 8.37
CA THR A 72 10.89 -11.88 7.63
C THR A 72 11.87 -12.39 6.57
N ASN A 73 12.38 -13.62 6.69
CA ASN A 73 13.31 -14.22 5.73
C ASN A 73 12.57 -14.53 4.42
N ASN A 74 11.43 -15.22 4.52
CA ASN A 74 10.63 -15.65 3.36
C ASN A 74 9.59 -14.60 2.92
N LYS A 75 9.45 -13.50 3.67
CA LYS A 75 8.50 -12.40 3.38
C LYS A 75 7.03 -12.84 3.47
N TYR A 76 6.73 -13.62 4.50
CA TYR A 76 5.38 -14.07 4.78
C TYR A 76 4.94 -13.76 6.22
N LEU A 77 3.66 -13.51 6.37
CA LEU A 77 2.97 -13.45 7.64
C LEU A 77 1.90 -14.54 7.66
N TYR A 78 1.82 -15.27 8.75
CA TYR A 78 0.83 -16.32 8.96
C TYR A 78 -0.10 -15.94 10.11
N TYR A 79 -1.38 -16.03 9.89
CA TYR A 79 -2.40 -15.95 10.93
C TYR A 79 -2.93 -17.35 11.19
N ILE A 80 -2.74 -17.84 12.42
CA ILE A 80 -3.14 -19.20 12.82
C ILE A 80 -4.65 -19.25 13.00
N GLU A 81 -5.31 -20.13 12.28
CA GLU A 81 -6.78 -20.29 12.31
C GLU A 81 -7.24 -21.51 13.12
N GLY A 82 -6.34 -22.45 13.37
CA GLY A 82 -6.61 -23.69 14.06
C GLY A 82 -5.52 -24.74 13.80
N PRO A 83 -5.69 -25.96 14.27
CA PRO A 83 -4.74 -27.04 14.05
C PRO A 83 -4.40 -27.21 12.56
N ASN A 84 -3.13 -27.12 12.23
CA ASN A 84 -2.60 -27.25 10.86
C ASN A 84 -3.26 -26.32 9.81
N ARG A 85 -3.79 -25.18 10.22
CA ARG A 85 -4.43 -24.21 9.32
C ARG A 85 -3.98 -22.79 9.60
N ALA A 86 -3.53 -22.11 8.58
CA ALA A 86 -3.20 -20.69 8.63
C ALA A 86 -3.60 -19.97 7.35
N THR A 87 -3.84 -18.66 7.47
CA THR A 87 -3.84 -17.76 6.32
C THR A 87 -2.46 -17.15 6.18
N ARG A 88 -1.82 -17.35 5.03
CA ARG A 88 -0.53 -16.76 4.67
C ARG A 88 -0.76 -15.48 3.86
N TYR A 89 -0.01 -14.44 4.19
CA TYR A 89 0.03 -13.17 3.49
C TYR A 89 1.45 -12.86 3.05
N GLY A 90 1.62 -12.28 1.89
CA GLY A 90 2.90 -11.68 1.49
C GLY A 90 3.15 -10.37 2.22
N ILE A 91 4.39 -10.15 2.63
CA ILE A 91 4.80 -8.94 3.35
C ILE A 91 6.03 -8.29 2.74
N GLY A 92 6.18 -6.98 2.94
CA GLY A 92 7.44 -6.28 2.82
C GLY A 92 8.02 -6.01 4.22
N VAL A 93 9.35 -6.07 4.36
CA VAL A 93 10.01 -6.00 5.67
C VAL A 93 11.10 -4.93 5.69
N GLY A 94 11.74 -4.76 6.85
CA GLY A 94 12.87 -3.86 7.03
C GLY A 94 14.02 -4.18 6.09
N ARG A 95 14.74 -3.13 5.65
CA ARG A 95 16.00 -3.26 4.94
C ARG A 95 17.04 -3.90 5.84
N GLU A 96 18.14 -4.35 5.24
CA GLU A 96 19.30 -4.81 5.99
C GLU A 96 19.70 -3.82 7.10
N GLY A 97 19.99 -4.33 8.28
CA GLY A 97 20.22 -3.52 9.48
C GLY A 97 18.96 -3.02 10.22
N PHE A 98 17.75 -3.18 9.66
CA PHE A 98 16.48 -2.81 10.27
C PHE A 98 15.60 -4.02 10.64
N GLY A 99 16.15 -5.22 10.55
CA GLY A 99 15.46 -6.45 10.96
C GLY A 99 15.48 -6.60 12.47
N TRP A 100 14.43 -7.20 13.01
CA TRP A 100 14.30 -7.55 14.42
C TRP A 100 13.57 -8.88 14.58
N SER A 101 13.71 -9.50 15.74
CA SER A 101 13.01 -10.72 16.10
C SER A 101 12.51 -10.66 17.54
N GLY A 102 11.54 -11.49 17.87
CA GLY A 102 10.99 -11.57 19.22
C GLY A 102 9.48 -11.72 19.27
N VAL A 103 8.97 -11.72 20.49
CA VAL A 103 7.54 -11.84 20.78
C VAL A 103 7.01 -10.49 21.27
N VAL A 104 5.94 -10.03 20.62
CA VAL A 104 5.24 -8.78 20.92
C VAL A 104 3.73 -9.01 20.91
N LYS A 105 2.94 -8.00 21.24
CA LYS A 105 1.48 -8.06 21.18
C LYS A 105 0.92 -6.86 20.43
N VAL A 106 -0.19 -7.06 19.76
CA VAL A 106 -1.01 -5.95 19.27
C VAL A 106 -1.66 -5.25 20.46
N GLN A 107 -1.40 -3.95 20.67
CA GLN A 107 -2.01 -3.20 21.76
C GLN A 107 -2.84 -2.00 21.29
N ARG A 108 -2.71 -1.63 20.03
CA ARG A 108 -3.50 -0.57 19.40
C ARG A 108 -3.75 -0.91 17.94
N LYS A 109 -4.92 -0.54 17.46
CA LYS A 109 -5.34 -0.68 16.06
C LYS A 109 -5.80 0.69 15.57
N ALA A 110 -5.59 0.97 14.29
CA ALA A 110 -6.07 2.20 13.67
C ALA A 110 -6.48 1.96 12.22
N GLU A 111 -7.56 2.61 11.82
CA GLU A 111 -8.01 2.73 10.44
C GLU A 111 -7.47 4.02 9.85
N TRP A 112 -7.00 3.95 8.63
CA TRP A 112 -6.40 5.08 7.91
C TRP A 112 -5.49 5.93 8.82
N PRO A 113 -4.42 5.34 9.40
CA PRO A 113 -3.59 6.05 10.38
C PRO A 113 -2.84 7.21 9.75
N GLY A 114 -2.69 8.30 10.50
CA GLY A 114 -1.74 9.35 10.15
C GLY A 114 -0.30 8.84 10.26
N TRP A 115 0.59 9.43 9.48
CA TRP A 115 1.99 9.03 9.41
C TRP A 115 2.93 10.18 9.75
N THR A 116 3.82 9.93 10.70
CA THR A 116 4.98 10.78 10.99
C THR A 116 6.23 10.07 10.52
N PRO A 117 7.01 10.63 9.61
CA PRO A 117 8.27 10.00 9.17
C PRO A 117 9.23 9.81 10.33
N PRO A 118 9.86 8.62 10.47
CA PRO A 118 10.94 8.43 11.42
C PRO A 118 12.10 9.40 11.17
N PRO A 119 12.77 9.93 12.22
CA PRO A 119 13.86 10.92 12.08
C PRO A 119 14.98 10.48 11.13
N GLU A 120 15.39 9.22 11.20
CA GLU A 120 16.42 8.65 10.33
C GLU A 120 15.95 8.58 8.86
N MET A 121 14.66 8.44 8.62
CA MET A 121 14.08 8.50 7.26
C MET A 121 14.13 9.93 6.74
N VAL A 122 13.79 10.93 7.56
CA VAL A 122 13.86 12.36 7.19
C VAL A 122 15.29 12.73 6.77
N ILE A 123 16.28 12.33 7.57
CA ILE A 123 17.71 12.58 7.29
C ILE A 123 18.10 11.91 5.96
N ARG A 124 17.74 10.64 5.78
CA ARG A 124 18.08 9.86 4.58
C ARG A 124 17.47 10.45 3.32
N GLU A 125 16.20 10.81 3.36
CA GLU A 125 15.50 11.35 2.20
C GLU A 125 15.97 12.77 1.86
N ARG A 126 16.31 13.58 2.87
CA ARG A 126 16.93 14.90 2.66
C ARG A 126 18.27 14.79 1.94
N LYS A 127 19.11 13.79 2.27
CA LYS A 127 20.38 13.53 1.54
C LYS A 127 20.17 13.18 0.07
N LYS A 128 18.98 12.72 -0.30
CA LYS A 128 18.57 12.43 -1.69
C LYS A 128 17.82 13.60 -2.35
N GLY A 129 17.81 14.78 -1.72
CA GLY A 129 17.09 15.96 -2.22
C GLY A 129 15.57 15.90 -2.01
N ARG A 130 15.04 14.95 -1.23
CA ARG A 130 13.60 14.83 -0.96
C ARG A 130 13.25 15.34 0.42
N ILE A 131 12.26 16.23 0.47
CA ILE A 131 11.72 16.76 1.72
C ILE A 131 10.45 15.98 2.06
N LEU A 132 10.44 15.31 3.20
CA LEU A 132 9.26 14.63 3.72
C LEU A 132 8.41 15.62 4.54
N PRO A 133 7.07 15.46 4.55
CA PRO A 133 6.21 16.23 5.43
C PRO A 133 6.50 15.91 6.90
N ALA A 134 6.27 16.85 7.80
CA ALA A 134 6.38 16.60 9.24
C ALA A 134 5.32 15.59 9.73
N PHE A 135 4.15 15.63 9.10
CA PHE A 135 3.03 14.71 9.33
C PHE A 135 2.22 14.57 8.04
N GLN A 136 1.62 13.40 7.83
CA GLN A 136 0.69 13.14 6.73
C GLN A 136 -0.57 12.50 7.29
N GLU A 137 -1.72 13.09 7.01
CA GLU A 137 -3.03 12.54 7.35
C GLU A 137 -3.25 11.17 6.73
N GLY A 138 -4.15 10.38 7.36
CA GLY A 138 -4.56 9.09 6.82
C GLY A 138 -5.25 9.24 5.47
N GLY A 139 -4.99 8.32 4.55
CA GLY A 139 -5.57 8.35 3.21
C GLY A 139 -4.89 7.41 2.25
N ILE A 140 -5.36 7.41 1.00
CA ILE A 140 -4.92 6.50 -0.05
C ILE A 140 -3.42 6.66 -0.37
N ASP A 141 -2.90 7.87 -0.27
CA ASP A 141 -1.49 8.21 -0.55
C ASP A 141 -0.58 8.06 0.68
N ASN A 142 -1.17 7.72 1.85
CA ASN A 142 -0.40 7.56 3.08
C ASN A 142 0.41 6.26 3.07
N PRO A 143 1.71 6.30 3.43
CA PRO A 143 2.58 5.12 3.45
C PRO A 143 2.12 3.99 4.36
N LEU A 144 1.30 4.26 5.39
CA LEU A 144 0.76 3.24 6.29
C LEU A 144 -0.49 2.55 5.73
N GLY A 145 -1.05 3.05 4.63
CA GLY A 145 -2.20 2.45 3.97
C GLY A 145 -3.47 2.43 4.82
N ALA A 146 -4.35 1.46 4.55
CA ALA A 146 -5.71 1.43 5.08
C ALA A 146 -5.81 1.10 6.58
N ARG A 147 -4.88 0.30 7.13
CA ARG A 147 -4.93 -0.18 8.53
C ARG A 147 -3.53 -0.27 9.13
N ALA A 148 -3.44 -0.11 10.45
CA ALA A 148 -2.24 -0.41 11.21
C ALA A 148 -2.55 -1.12 12.53
N LEU A 149 -1.74 -2.15 12.83
CA LEU A 149 -1.67 -2.84 14.12
C LEU A 149 -0.34 -2.46 14.78
N TYR A 150 -0.42 -1.82 15.94
CA TYR A 150 0.72 -1.32 16.67
C TYR A 150 1.24 -2.38 17.63
N LEU A 151 2.54 -2.66 17.55
CA LEU A 151 3.17 -3.76 18.26
C LEU A 151 3.88 -3.26 19.52
N TYR A 152 3.66 -3.93 20.64
CA TYR A 152 4.19 -3.56 21.95
C TYR A 152 4.98 -4.70 22.57
N LYS A 153 6.09 -4.38 23.22
CA LYS A 153 6.82 -5.29 24.09
C LYS A 153 6.46 -4.95 25.55
N GLY A 154 5.64 -5.79 26.16
CA GLY A 154 5.02 -5.45 27.44
C GLY A 154 4.13 -4.21 27.31
N LYS A 155 4.42 -3.17 28.09
CA LYS A 155 3.70 -1.88 28.07
C LYS A 155 4.32 -0.85 27.13
N SER A 156 5.52 -1.12 26.57
CA SER A 156 6.26 -0.18 25.73
C SER A 156 5.92 -0.37 24.25
N ASP A 157 5.62 0.74 23.57
CA ASP A 157 5.50 0.75 22.12
C ASP A 157 6.87 0.37 21.51
N SER A 158 6.88 -0.68 20.69
CA SER A 158 8.11 -1.17 20.04
C SER A 158 8.61 -0.26 18.92
N GLY A 159 7.81 0.71 18.49
CA GLY A 159 8.07 1.48 17.28
C GLY A 159 7.69 0.74 15.99
N PHE A 160 7.38 -0.56 16.06
CA PHE A 160 7.03 -1.37 14.88
C PHE A 160 5.52 -1.54 14.71
N ARG A 161 5.12 -1.70 13.46
CA ARG A 161 3.72 -1.83 13.03
C ARG A 161 3.58 -2.92 11.98
N ILE A 162 2.43 -3.59 11.96
CA ILE A 162 1.92 -4.28 10.78
C ILE A 162 0.95 -3.31 10.13
N HIS A 163 1.15 -2.94 8.87
CA HIS A 163 0.36 -1.89 8.23
C HIS A 163 0.18 -2.12 6.73
N GLY A 164 -0.78 -1.45 6.15
CA GLY A 164 -0.99 -1.41 4.71
C GLY A 164 0.09 -0.65 3.95
N THR A 165 -0.15 -0.35 2.69
CA THR A 165 0.79 0.46 1.90
C THR A 165 0.09 1.07 0.69
N ASN A 166 0.55 2.26 0.28
CA ASN A 166 0.27 2.86 -1.02
C ASN A 166 1.22 2.35 -2.12
N GLN A 167 2.15 1.42 -1.78
CA GLN A 167 3.14 0.87 -2.70
C GLN A 167 3.10 -0.66 -2.71
N PRO A 168 2.01 -1.30 -3.20
CA PRO A 168 1.83 -2.76 -3.13
C PRO A 168 2.91 -3.56 -3.85
N TRP A 169 3.59 -2.99 -4.83
CA TRP A 169 4.72 -3.62 -5.52
C TRP A 169 5.96 -3.86 -4.64
N THR A 170 6.00 -3.27 -3.43
CA THR A 170 7.10 -3.46 -2.47
C THR A 170 6.91 -4.70 -1.58
N ILE A 171 5.79 -5.41 -1.71
CA ILE A 171 5.57 -6.68 -1.04
C ILE A 171 6.53 -7.73 -1.62
N GLY A 172 7.18 -8.48 -0.75
CA GLY A 172 8.26 -9.41 -1.10
C GLY A 172 9.65 -8.78 -1.03
N GLN A 173 9.78 -7.50 -0.66
CA GLN A 173 11.05 -6.77 -0.67
C GLN A 173 11.49 -6.27 0.71
N ASN A 174 12.78 -5.95 0.84
CA ASN A 174 13.39 -5.33 2.00
C ASN A 174 13.38 -3.80 1.84
N MET A 175 12.28 -3.12 2.16
CA MET A 175 12.09 -1.71 1.84
C MET A 175 11.76 -0.81 3.03
N SER A 176 11.29 -1.35 4.15
CA SER A 176 10.84 -0.57 5.30
C SER A 176 11.98 -0.20 6.26
N SER A 177 11.68 0.58 7.29
CA SER A 177 12.56 0.86 8.44
C SER A 177 12.21 -0.06 9.62
N GLY A 178 11.89 -1.34 9.36
CA GLY A 178 11.58 -2.36 10.37
C GLY A 178 10.09 -2.71 10.48
N CYS A 179 9.18 -1.88 9.98
CA CYS A 179 7.74 -2.19 9.95
C CYS A 179 7.41 -3.29 8.92
N ILE A 180 6.31 -3.98 9.15
CA ILE A 180 5.81 -5.08 8.34
C ILE A 180 4.71 -4.52 7.43
N ARG A 181 4.99 -4.45 6.13
CA ARG A 181 4.05 -3.96 5.12
C ARG A 181 3.19 -5.08 4.57
N MET A 182 1.92 -4.79 4.33
CA MET A 182 0.98 -5.68 3.67
C MET A 182 0.24 -4.93 2.56
N MET A 183 -0.35 -5.64 1.61
CA MET A 183 -1.36 -5.04 0.74
C MET A 183 -2.53 -4.53 1.59
N ASN A 184 -3.19 -3.44 1.17
CA ASN A 184 -4.32 -2.89 1.91
C ASN A 184 -5.43 -3.92 2.15
N LYS A 185 -5.83 -4.68 1.13
CA LYS A 185 -6.82 -5.77 1.25
C LYS A 185 -6.42 -6.87 2.24
N ASP A 186 -5.12 -7.08 2.42
CA ASP A 186 -4.61 -8.12 3.30
C ASP A 186 -4.51 -7.63 4.75
N VAL A 187 -4.08 -6.39 4.96
CA VAL A 187 -4.07 -5.83 6.31
C VAL A 187 -5.50 -5.58 6.82
N GLU A 188 -6.45 -5.21 5.97
CA GLU A 188 -7.87 -5.12 6.31
C GLU A 188 -8.40 -6.48 6.77
N HIS A 189 -8.16 -7.53 6.01
CA HIS A 189 -8.55 -8.90 6.36
C HIS A 189 -7.89 -9.41 7.65
N LEU A 190 -6.63 -9.05 7.92
CA LEU A 190 -5.95 -9.37 9.17
C LEU A 190 -6.49 -8.54 10.34
N TYR A 191 -6.75 -7.25 10.11
CA TYR A 191 -7.25 -6.30 11.10
C TYR A 191 -8.58 -6.74 11.71
N GLU A 192 -9.50 -7.28 10.91
CA GLU A 192 -10.78 -7.80 11.35
C GLU A 192 -10.66 -9.05 12.25
N ARG A 193 -9.54 -9.76 12.22
CA ARG A 193 -9.29 -11.03 12.91
C ARG A 193 -8.37 -10.91 14.10
N ALA A 194 -7.42 -9.99 14.03
CA ALA A 194 -6.42 -9.78 15.07
C ALA A 194 -6.94 -8.79 16.11
N ASP A 195 -7.22 -9.26 17.31
CA ASP A 195 -7.70 -8.44 18.42
C ASP A 195 -6.56 -7.76 19.18
N ILE A 196 -6.92 -6.78 20.03
CA ILE A 196 -6.01 -6.24 21.05
C ILE A 196 -5.59 -7.42 21.94
N GLY A 197 -4.28 -7.54 22.20
CA GLY A 197 -3.70 -8.66 22.93
C GLY A 197 -3.18 -9.80 22.06
N THR A 198 -3.51 -9.82 20.75
CA THR A 198 -3.00 -10.83 19.80
C THR A 198 -1.47 -10.95 19.91
N LYS A 199 -1.00 -12.19 20.14
CA LYS A 199 0.43 -12.54 20.16
C LYS A 199 1.00 -12.46 18.75
N VAL A 200 2.16 -11.82 18.61
CA VAL A 200 2.91 -11.71 17.36
C VAL A 200 4.33 -12.20 17.57
N ILE A 201 4.72 -13.23 16.86
CA ILE A 201 6.06 -13.80 16.86
C ILE A 201 6.75 -13.33 15.59
N VAL A 202 7.89 -12.64 15.72
CA VAL A 202 8.68 -12.17 14.59
C VAL A 202 9.98 -12.95 14.53
N ILE A 203 10.16 -13.65 13.41
CA ILE A 203 11.36 -14.41 13.05
C ILE A 203 12.19 -13.48 12.16
N GLY A 204 13.30 -13.00 12.68
CA GLY A 204 14.16 -12.01 12.03
C GLY A 204 15.45 -12.58 11.45
N PRO A 205 16.17 -11.79 10.66
CA PRO A 205 17.50 -12.13 10.22
C PRO A 205 18.44 -12.24 11.44
N GLY A 206 19.19 -13.36 11.49
CA GLY A 206 20.11 -13.64 12.60
C GLY A 206 19.60 -14.64 13.62
N ASN A 207 18.34 -15.02 13.63
CA ASN A 207 17.93 -16.29 14.23
C ASN A 207 18.48 -17.41 13.35
N LYS A 208 19.65 -17.94 13.73
CA LYS A 208 20.30 -19.07 13.05
C LYS A 208 19.50 -20.37 13.16
N GLN A 209 18.36 -20.36 13.81
CA GLN A 209 17.44 -21.45 13.96
C GLN A 209 16.38 -21.37 12.87
N GLY A 210 16.71 -21.96 11.75
CA GLY A 210 15.77 -22.38 10.75
C GLY A 210 15.36 -21.30 9.75
N ASP A 211 15.83 -21.44 8.53
CA ASP A 211 15.01 -21.10 7.38
C ASP A 211 13.67 -21.83 7.57
N VAL A 212 12.61 -21.06 7.66
CA VAL A 212 11.28 -21.64 7.63
C VAL A 212 11.10 -22.23 6.24
N SER A 213 11.44 -23.49 6.08
CA SER A 213 11.20 -24.18 4.84
C SER A 213 9.70 -24.41 4.74
N TYR A 214 9.08 -23.70 3.83
CA TYR A 214 7.70 -23.89 3.48
C TYR A 214 7.58 -25.17 2.64
N ASP A 215 6.93 -26.17 3.21
CA ASP A 215 6.42 -27.33 2.50
C ASP A 215 4.89 -27.24 2.56
N ASP A 216 4.20 -27.33 1.45
CA ASP A 216 2.73 -27.42 1.36
C ASP A 216 2.16 -28.67 2.07
N ARG A 217 3.02 -29.60 2.50
CA ARG A 217 2.68 -30.74 3.36
C ARG A 217 2.61 -30.41 4.85
N GLY A 218 2.88 -29.17 5.27
CA GLY A 218 2.87 -28.69 6.64
C GLY A 218 4.24 -28.76 7.32
N VAL A 219 4.78 -27.58 7.64
CA VAL A 219 6.04 -27.43 8.39
C VAL A 219 5.73 -26.97 9.79
N ASP A 220 6.32 -27.61 10.78
CA ASP A 220 6.38 -27.10 12.15
C ASP A 220 7.45 -26.00 12.21
N ILE A 221 7.04 -24.78 11.94
CA ILE A 221 7.92 -23.62 11.93
C ILE A 221 8.61 -23.44 13.28
N LEU A 222 7.92 -23.70 14.37
CA LEU A 222 8.45 -23.42 15.71
C LEU A 222 9.39 -24.52 16.18
N ARG A 223 9.15 -25.79 15.86
CA ARG A 223 10.09 -26.87 16.10
C ARG A 223 11.41 -26.67 15.36
N THR A 224 11.32 -26.18 14.13
CA THR A 224 12.50 -25.86 13.33
C THR A 224 13.28 -24.67 13.90
N ILE A 225 12.60 -23.72 14.56
CA ILE A 225 13.19 -22.47 15.07
C ILE A 225 13.68 -22.59 16.51
N PHE A 226 12.94 -23.28 17.39
CA PHE A 226 13.22 -23.32 18.82
C PHE A 226 13.86 -24.64 19.30
N GLY A 227 14.08 -25.59 18.41
CA GLY A 227 14.74 -26.85 18.72
C GLY A 227 13.98 -27.63 19.79
N GLY A 228 13.06 -28.47 19.38
CA GLY A 228 12.44 -29.48 20.27
C GLY A 228 13.30 -30.73 20.33
#